data_1b690c11bc90a4a57767c5d62d2ff508
#
_entry.id   1b690c11bc90a4a57767c5d62d2ff508
#
_cell.length_a   1.000
_cell.length_b   1.000
_cell.length_c   1.000
_cell.angle_alpha   90.00
_cell.angle_beta   90.00
_cell.angle_gamma   90.00
#
_symmetry.space_group_name_H-M   'P 1'
#
loop_
_entity.id
_entity.type
_entity.pdbx_description
1 polymer ?
#
loop_
_entity_poly.entity_id
_entity_poly.type
_entity_poly.pdbx_seq_one_letter_code
_entity_poly.pdbx_strand_id
1 'polypeptide(L)'
;MTPGLLDVTAVTDRVDDELFGPLLQLIRVPDFDAAIREANNTRFGLAAGLISDDRALYERFYSSVRAGIINWNQQLTGASSAAAFGGLGASGNNRPAAFLSADYCSHAVASIEVAAPKLSTQPGIDPA
;
A
#
# COMPACT_ATOMS: atom_id res chain seq x y z
N MET A 1 6.65 -23.67 19.92
CA MET A 1 7.79 -22.91 19.31
C MET A 1 7.85 -21.56 20.03
N THR A 2 9.02 -21.16 20.51
CA THR A 2 9.21 -19.89 21.25
C THR A 2 9.52 -18.78 20.24
N PRO A 3 8.96 -17.56 20.37
CA PRO A 3 9.33 -16.42 19.55
C PRO A 3 10.83 -16.11 19.65
N GLY A 4 11.46 -15.81 18.55
CA GLY A 4 12.87 -15.42 18.47
C GLY A 4 13.05 -13.95 18.11
N LEU A 5 14.10 -13.33 18.68
CA LEU A 5 14.56 -11.99 18.31
C LEU A 5 16.00 -12.13 17.81
N LEU A 6 16.27 -11.68 16.60
CA LEU A 6 17.59 -11.74 15.97
C LEU A 6 18.06 -10.34 15.60
N ASP A 7 19.19 -9.91 16.17
CA ASP A 7 19.84 -8.67 15.75
C ASP A 7 20.66 -8.95 14.48
N VAL A 8 20.21 -8.38 13.37
CA VAL A 8 20.82 -8.53 12.04
C VAL A 8 21.49 -7.24 11.56
N THR A 9 21.76 -6.31 12.46
CA THR A 9 22.38 -5.00 12.14
C THR A 9 23.69 -5.14 11.38
N ALA A 10 24.51 -6.12 11.74
CA ALA A 10 25.81 -6.35 11.11
C ALA A 10 25.77 -7.19 9.82
N VAL A 11 24.59 -7.68 9.44
CA VAL A 11 24.44 -8.50 8.23
C VAL A 11 24.24 -7.58 7.04
N THR A 12 25.18 -7.58 6.10
CA THR A 12 25.18 -6.73 4.91
C THR A 12 24.29 -7.28 3.77
N ASP A 13 24.27 -8.60 3.63
CA ASP A 13 23.59 -9.28 2.53
C ASP A 13 22.29 -9.95 3.04
N ARG A 14 21.40 -9.16 3.59
CA ARG A 14 20.09 -9.66 4.03
C ARG A 14 19.21 -9.97 2.83
N VAL A 15 18.70 -11.20 2.82
CA VAL A 15 17.74 -11.62 1.80
C VAL A 15 16.40 -10.95 2.07
N ASP A 16 15.81 -10.32 1.05
CA ASP A 16 14.48 -9.70 1.13
C ASP A 16 13.39 -10.74 0.84
N ASP A 17 13.33 -11.78 1.69
CA ASP A 17 12.30 -12.81 1.65
C ASP A 17 11.52 -12.84 2.96
N GLU A 18 10.22 -13.14 2.87
CA GLU A 18 9.37 -13.26 4.02
C GLU A 18 9.66 -14.55 4.80
N LEU A 19 10.00 -14.42 6.08
CA LEU A 19 10.23 -15.54 6.98
C LEU A 19 8.92 -15.90 7.70
N PHE A 20 8.29 -16.99 7.27
CA PHE A 20 7.06 -17.49 7.90
C PHE A 20 7.38 -18.17 9.22
N GLY A 21 7.25 -17.44 10.33
CA GLY A 21 7.50 -17.97 11.66
C GLY A 21 7.53 -16.89 12.74
N PRO A 22 7.60 -17.27 14.01
CA PRO A 22 7.63 -16.34 15.14
C PRO A 22 9.03 -15.76 15.33
N LEU A 23 9.55 -15.06 14.33
CA LEU A 23 10.86 -14.45 14.32
C LEU A 23 10.74 -12.94 14.08
N LEU A 24 11.38 -12.14 14.92
CA LEU A 24 11.55 -10.71 14.74
C LEU A 24 13.01 -10.41 14.43
N GLN A 25 13.27 -9.69 13.34
CA GLN A 25 14.59 -9.15 13.01
C GLN A 25 14.71 -7.73 13.54
N LEU A 26 15.81 -7.45 14.24
CA LEU A 26 16.16 -6.13 14.74
C LEU A 26 17.28 -5.55 13.88
N ILE A 27 17.10 -4.33 13.40
CA ILE A 27 18.10 -3.55 12.66
C ILE A 27 18.27 -2.21 13.36
N ARG A 28 19.48 -1.92 13.85
CA ARG A 28 19.80 -0.65 14.48
C ARG A 28 20.30 0.31 13.42
N VAL A 29 19.78 1.52 13.45
CA VAL A 29 20.14 2.58 12.51
C VAL A 29 20.58 3.84 13.26
N PRO A 30 21.45 4.68 12.67
CA PRO A 30 22.02 5.82 13.37
C PRO A 30 21.05 6.98 13.60
N ASP A 31 20.04 7.12 12.74
CA ASP A 31 19.11 8.24 12.76
C ASP A 31 17.76 7.87 12.12
N PHE A 32 16.82 8.80 12.21
CA PHE A 32 15.46 8.60 11.69
C PHE A 32 15.42 8.53 10.16
N ASP A 33 16.29 9.21 9.46
CA ASP A 33 16.40 9.12 8.00
C ASP A 33 16.87 7.75 7.55
N ALA A 34 17.82 7.18 8.27
CA ALA A 34 18.26 5.81 8.05
C ALA A 34 17.13 4.80 8.36
N ALA A 35 16.30 5.06 9.39
CA ALA A 35 15.13 4.23 9.68
C ALA A 35 14.12 4.24 8.53
N ILE A 36 13.82 5.41 7.96
CA ILE A 36 12.93 5.53 6.80
C ILE A 36 13.51 4.81 5.57
N ARG A 37 14.83 4.97 5.32
CA ARG A 37 15.48 4.27 4.21
C ARG A 37 15.41 2.76 4.39
N GLU A 38 15.68 2.26 5.59
CA GLU A 38 15.61 0.83 5.89
C GLU A 38 14.19 0.29 5.79
N ALA A 39 13.20 1.02 6.28
CA ALA A 39 11.78 0.64 6.15
C ALA A 39 11.32 0.53 4.69
N ASN A 40 11.94 1.29 3.79
CA ASN A 40 11.66 1.25 2.34
C ASN A 40 12.60 0.30 1.57
N ASN A 41 13.59 -0.29 2.22
CA ASN A 41 14.58 -1.18 1.62
C ASN A 41 14.04 -2.62 1.50
N THR A 42 12.89 -2.75 0.90
CA THR A 42 12.21 -4.03 0.66
C THR A 42 11.30 -3.94 -0.55
N ARG A 43 11.10 -5.07 -1.23
CA ARG A 43 10.10 -5.21 -2.29
C ARG A 43 8.66 -5.30 -1.75
N PHE A 44 8.50 -5.57 -0.45
CA PHE A 44 7.21 -5.68 0.21
C PHE A 44 6.69 -4.31 0.68
N GLY A 45 5.41 -4.23 1.05
CA GLY A 45 4.81 -3.00 1.52
C GLY A 45 3.36 -3.22 2.00
N LEU A 46 3.14 -4.21 2.87
CA LEU A 46 1.81 -4.45 3.42
C LEU A 46 1.52 -3.49 4.56
N ALA A 47 2.34 -3.54 5.62
CA ALA A 47 2.12 -2.73 6.81
C ALA A 47 3.44 -2.19 7.36
N ALA A 48 3.40 -0.97 7.84
CA ALA A 48 4.48 -0.31 8.56
C ALA A 48 3.92 0.46 9.77
N GLY A 49 4.75 0.79 10.73
CA GLY A 49 4.32 1.60 11.87
C GLY A 49 5.48 2.25 12.60
N LEU A 50 5.16 3.30 13.30
CA LEU A 50 6.07 4.04 14.16
C LEU A 50 5.58 3.98 15.60
N ILE A 51 6.47 3.65 16.52
CA ILE A 51 6.27 3.83 17.96
C ILE A 51 7.10 5.04 18.37
N SER A 52 6.43 6.11 18.75
CA SER A 52 7.04 7.39 19.13
C SER A 52 6.02 8.27 19.83
N ASP A 53 6.46 9.10 20.75
CA ASP A 53 5.69 10.18 21.36
C ASP A 53 5.70 11.48 20.52
N ASP A 54 6.51 11.54 19.46
CA ASP A 54 6.63 12.69 18.58
C ASP A 54 5.71 12.56 17.35
N ARG A 55 4.67 13.38 17.32
CA ARG A 55 3.70 13.46 16.22
C ARG A 55 4.35 13.90 14.90
N ALA A 56 5.31 14.81 14.94
CA ALA A 56 5.96 15.29 13.72
C ALA A 56 6.82 14.21 13.06
N LEU A 57 7.46 13.36 13.86
CA LEU A 57 8.15 12.17 13.34
C LEU A 57 7.18 11.19 12.68
N TYR A 58 5.98 11.00 13.26
CA TYR A 58 4.97 10.15 12.63
C TYR A 58 4.46 10.72 11.30
N GLU A 59 4.16 12.00 11.22
CA GLU A 59 3.71 12.64 9.97
C GLU A 59 4.76 12.54 8.86
N ARG A 60 6.02 12.70 9.23
CA ARG A 60 7.14 12.46 8.32
C ARG A 60 7.25 10.99 7.90
N PHE A 61 7.11 10.05 8.84
CA PHE A 61 7.11 8.62 8.58
C PHE A 61 5.96 8.26 7.63
N TYR A 62 4.75 8.70 7.92
CA TYR A 62 3.54 8.46 7.13
C TYR A 62 3.68 8.91 5.68
N SER A 63 4.30 10.07 5.45
CA SER A 63 4.50 10.62 4.11
C SER A 63 5.67 9.99 3.33
N SER A 64 6.56 9.28 4.01
CA SER A 64 7.84 8.82 3.44
C SER A 64 7.94 7.31 3.27
N VAL A 65 7.18 6.53 4.05
CA VAL A 65 7.24 5.07 4.03
C VAL A 65 6.22 4.49 3.06
N ARG A 66 6.63 3.48 2.31
CA ARG A 66 5.83 2.80 1.30
C ARG A 66 5.15 1.56 1.89
N ALA A 67 3.93 1.73 2.39
CA ALA A 67 3.11 0.62 2.84
C ALA A 67 1.62 0.92 2.62
N GLY A 68 0.81 -0.10 2.50
CA GLY A 68 -0.64 0.03 2.38
C GLY A 68 -1.34 0.34 3.69
N ILE A 69 -0.70 0.01 4.82
CA ILE A 69 -1.18 0.32 6.17
C ILE A 69 -0.03 0.97 6.92
N ILE A 70 -0.26 2.15 7.50
CA ILE A 70 0.74 2.84 8.30
C ILE A 70 0.11 3.23 9.65
N ASN A 71 0.64 2.65 10.72
CA ASN A 71 0.10 2.81 12.07
C ASN A 71 1.03 3.66 12.96
N TRP A 72 0.44 4.36 13.91
CA TRP A 72 1.16 5.09 14.96
C TRP A 72 0.79 4.54 16.34
N ASN A 73 1.81 4.08 17.08
CA ASN A 73 1.66 3.51 18.42
C ASN A 73 0.61 2.39 18.49
N GLN A 74 0.50 1.64 17.40
CA GLN A 74 -0.41 0.50 17.26
C GLN A 74 0.32 -0.69 16.64
N GLN A 75 -0.21 -1.86 16.90
CA GLN A 75 0.27 -3.09 16.27
C GLN A 75 0.05 -3.05 14.75
N LEU A 76 0.85 -3.80 14.01
CA LEU A 76 0.77 -3.88 12.55
C LEU A 76 -0.19 -4.97 12.05
N THR A 77 -0.73 -5.78 12.97
CA THR A 77 -1.67 -6.86 12.67
C THR A 77 -3.10 -6.36 12.79
N GLY A 78 -3.98 -6.96 11.98
CA GLY A 78 -5.39 -6.61 11.93
C GLY A 78 -5.73 -5.61 10.83
N ALA A 79 -6.97 -5.70 10.37
CA ALA A 79 -7.52 -4.84 9.34
C ALA A 79 -8.94 -4.42 9.72
N SER A 80 -9.35 -3.24 9.29
CA SER A 80 -10.73 -2.77 9.43
C SER A 80 -11.44 -2.92 8.10
N SER A 81 -12.65 -3.47 8.10
CA SER A 81 -13.51 -3.49 6.92
C SER A 81 -13.98 -2.09 6.49
N ALA A 82 -13.87 -1.11 7.37
CA ALA A 82 -14.21 0.30 7.11
C ALA A 82 -13.04 1.12 6.56
N ALA A 83 -11.90 0.49 6.31
CA ALA A 83 -10.71 1.13 5.74
C ALA A 83 -10.21 0.35 4.51
N ALA A 84 -9.34 0.97 3.72
CA ALA A 84 -8.64 0.26 2.67
C ALA A 84 -7.71 -0.82 3.27
N PHE A 85 -7.63 -1.98 2.62
CA PHE A 85 -6.70 -3.03 2.99
C PHE A 85 -6.01 -3.58 1.74
N GLY A 86 -4.70 -3.48 1.71
CA GLY A 86 -3.88 -4.01 0.63
C GLY A 86 -2.47 -3.47 0.68
N GLY A 87 -1.53 -4.21 0.10
CA GLY A 87 -0.12 -3.87 0.08
C GLY A 87 0.33 -3.25 -1.24
N LEU A 88 1.52 -2.69 -1.20
CA LEU A 88 2.28 -2.19 -2.34
C LEU A 88 3.38 -3.18 -2.73
N GLY A 89 3.94 -3.02 -3.91
CA GLY A 89 5.02 -3.88 -4.40
C GLY A 89 4.64 -5.37 -4.40
N ALA A 90 5.48 -6.22 -3.87
CA ALA A 90 5.24 -7.66 -3.79
C ALA A 90 4.10 -8.06 -2.82
N SER A 91 3.64 -7.13 -1.99
CA SER A 91 2.54 -7.37 -1.04
C SER A 91 1.15 -7.07 -1.59
N GLY A 92 1.00 -6.72 -2.86
CA GLY A 92 -0.32 -6.42 -3.41
C GLY A 92 -0.31 -6.11 -4.90
N ASN A 93 -1.49 -5.85 -5.43
CA ASN A 93 -1.72 -5.55 -6.85
C ASN A 93 -2.17 -4.09 -7.08
N ASN A 94 -1.95 -3.21 -6.11
CA ASN A 94 -2.41 -1.81 -6.09
C ASN A 94 -3.94 -1.64 -6.17
N ARG A 95 -4.70 -2.67 -5.81
CA ARG A 95 -6.15 -2.65 -5.71
C ARG A 95 -6.57 -3.03 -4.30
N PRO A 96 -6.58 -2.08 -3.36
CA PRO A 96 -6.93 -2.37 -1.98
C PRO A 96 -8.35 -2.92 -1.85
N ALA A 97 -8.51 -3.86 -0.95
CA ALA A 97 -9.75 -4.53 -0.61
C ALA A 97 -10.52 -3.80 0.51
N ALA A 98 -11.36 -4.52 1.22
CA ALA A 98 -12.20 -4.08 2.31
C ALA A 98 -13.16 -2.97 1.87
N PHE A 99 -13.08 -1.75 2.40
CA PHE A 99 -13.97 -0.65 2.03
C PHE A 99 -14.00 -0.37 0.52
N LEU A 100 -12.90 -0.58 -0.19
CA LEU A 100 -12.77 -0.33 -1.63
C LEU A 100 -13.11 -1.55 -2.50
N SER A 101 -13.60 -2.65 -1.92
CA SER A 101 -13.89 -3.88 -2.68
C SER A 101 -14.91 -3.68 -3.81
N ALA A 102 -15.90 -2.84 -3.62
CA ALA A 102 -16.93 -2.57 -4.62
C ALA A 102 -16.35 -1.93 -5.88
N ASP A 103 -15.32 -1.09 -5.74
CA ASP A 103 -14.74 -0.33 -6.86
C ASP A 103 -14.03 -1.23 -7.87
N TYR A 104 -13.33 -2.27 -7.41
CA TYR A 104 -12.64 -3.19 -8.34
C TYR A 104 -13.51 -4.36 -8.80
N CYS A 105 -14.70 -4.55 -8.22
CA CYS A 105 -15.70 -5.51 -8.71
C CYS A 105 -16.55 -4.94 -9.82
N SER A 106 -16.36 -3.68 -10.20
CA SER A 106 -17.09 -2.98 -11.26
C SER A 106 -16.10 -2.27 -12.19
N HIS A 107 -16.59 -1.84 -13.35
CA HIS A 107 -15.87 -0.92 -14.22
C HIS A 107 -16.81 0.17 -14.71
N ALA A 108 -16.27 1.35 -14.95
CA ALA A 108 -17.04 2.47 -15.46
C ALA A 108 -17.41 2.23 -16.93
N VAL A 109 -18.68 2.44 -17.24
CA VAL A 109 -19.21 2.39 -18.60
C VAL A 109 -19.79 3.77 -18.93
N ALA A 110 -19.35 4.37 -20.02
CA ALA A 110 -19.92 5.60 -20.55
C ALA A 110 -20.99 5.25 -21.60
N SER A 111 -22.13 5.92 -21.55
CA SER A 111 -23.23 5.81 -22.53
C SER A 111 -23.65 7.20 -22.97
N ILE A 112 -23.90 7.36 -24.26
CA ILE A 112 -24.55 8.55 -24.82
C ILE A 112 -25.85 8.06 -25.47
N GLU A 113 -26.96 8.48 -24.90
CA GLU A 113 -28.25 7.96 -25.26
C GLU A 113 -29.15 9.07 -25.81
N VAL A 114 -29.88 8.75 -26.91
CA VAL A 114 -30.92 9.61 -27.47
C VAL A 114 -32.15 8.74 -27.74
N ALA A 115 -33.32 9.26 -27.43
CA ALA A 115 -34.60 8.52 -27.63
C ALA A 115 -34.86 8.19 -29.10
N ALA A 116 -34.36 9.01 -30.03
CA ALA A 116 -34.46 8.78 -31.46
C ALA A 116 -33.20 9.29 -32.16
N PRO A 117 -32.65 8.55 -33.14
CA PRO A 117 -31.48 9.00 -33.88
C PRO A 117 -31.80 10.30 -34.63
N LYS A 118 -30.90 11.26 -34.56
CA LYS A 118 -30.92 12.48 -35.36
C LYS A 118 -29.95 12.34 -36.51
N LEU A 119 -30.43 12.52 -37.72
CA LEU A 119 -29.56 12.63 -38.89
C LEU A 119 -28.72 13.92 -38.75
N SER A 120 -27.42 13.79 -38.70
CA SER A 120 -26.53 14.92 -38.90
C SER A 120 -26.11 14.95 -40.35
N THR A 121 -26.50 16.02 -41.07
CA THR A 121 -26.02 16.27 -42.41
C THR A 121 -24.55 16.64 -42.34
N GLN A 122 -23.68 15.81 -42.89
CA GLN A 122 -22.28 16.17 -43.15
C GLN A 122 -22.15 16.72 -44.56
N PRO A 123 -21.31 17.76 -44.79
CA PRO A 123 -21.07 18.28 -46.14
C PRO A 123 -20.58 17.15 -47.06
N GLY A 124 -21.29 16.92 -48.16
CA GLY A 124 -20.98 15.90 -49.18
C GLY A 124 -21.69 14.55 -49.01
N ILE A 125 -22.58 14.40 -47.99
CA ILE A 125 -23.43 13.24 -47.82
C ILE A 125 -24.90 13.75 -47.85
N ASP A 126 -25.55 13.60 -49.00
CA ASP A 126 -26.98 13.86 -49.12
C ASP A 126 -27.73 12.61 -48.64
N PRO A 127 -28.68 12.76 -47.72
CA PRO A 127 -29.58 11.63 -47.37
C PRO A 127 -30.48 11.36 -48.61
N ALA A 128 -30.46 10.13 -49.08
CA ALA A 128 -31.34 9.68 -50.15
C ALA A 128 -32.83 9.69 -49.69
#